data_c284ccdc86e8b505c97c7e831323396c
#
_entry.id   c284ccdc86e8b505c97c7e831323396c
#
_cell.length_a   1.000
_cell.length_b   1.000
_cell.length_c   1.000
_cell.angle_alpha   90.00
_cell.angle_beta   90.00
_cell.angle_gamma   90.00
#
_symmetry.space_group_name_H-M   'P 1'
#
loop_
_entity.id
_entity.type
_entity.pdbx_description
1 polymer ?
#
loop_
_entity_poly.entity_id
_entity_poly.type
_entity_poly.pdbx_seq_one_letter_code
_entity_poly.pdbx_strand_id
1 'polypeptide(L)'
;DILEADTPTNRHMVGDVRDVMHWESWDMLYVAHPPCTRLCNSGVRWLHKAPPSRTLASMWSELDDGCDLFREIMDADIPNIAIENPVMHKHAKSRIWGPKWKTASKNDGTFTQTSVQPYQFAESIDADDNQSKRTCLWIKNLPALKPTGTLTRETARQDCHDAAPSADRWKIRSKFHTGMANAMAEQWGNAALNFKTKSLAS
;
A
#
# COMPACT_ATOMS: atom_id res chain seq x y z
N ASP A 1 -11.16 7.76 -1.90
CA ASP A 1 -10.11 8.23 -2.81
C ASP A 1 -10.40 9.67 -3.24
N ILE A 2 -9.35 10.44 -3.56
CA ILE A 2 -9.50 11.81 -4.06
C ILE A 2 -9.83 11.87 -5.56
N LEU A 3 -9.73 10.76 -6.26
CA LEU A 3 -10.04 10.62 -7.68
C LEU A 3 -11.41 9.93 -7.86
N GLU A 4 -12.06 10.22 -8.97
CA GLU A 4 -13.24 9.48 -9.39
C GLU A 4 -12.92 8.01 -9.69
N ALA A 5 -13.90 7.14 -9.52
CA ALA A 5 -13.76 5.73 -9.89
C ALA A 5 -13.70 5.59 -11.42
N ASP A 6 -12.82 4.71 -11.91
CA ASP A 6 -12.73 4.37 -13.34
C ASP A 6 -14.07 3.80 -13.89
N THR A 7 -14.83 3.13 -13.03
CA THR A 7 -16.16 2.63 -13.34
C THR A 7 -17.15 3.20 -12.32
N PRO A 8 -18.27 3.81 -12.76
CA PRO A 8 -19.27 4.35 -11.85
C PRO A 8 -19.79 3.30 -10.85
N THR A 9 -19.79 3.63 -9.57
CA THR A 9 -20.27 2.77 -8.50
C THR A 9 -20.74 3.61 -7.31
N ASN A 10 -21.78 3.15 -6.63
CA ASN A 10 -22.27 3.75 -5.39
C ASN A 10 -21.43 3.35 -4.15
N ARG A 11 -20.39 2.56 -4.35
CA ARG A 11 -19.45 2.13 -3.29
C ARG A 11 -18.16 2.94 -3.30
N HIS A 12 -18.08 3.98 -4.12
CA HIS A 12 -16.95 4.88 -4.20
C HIS A 12 -17.34 6.26 -3.68
N MET A 13 -16.49 6.82 -2.87
CA MET A 13 -16.62 8.18 -2.35
C MET A 13 -15.39 8.97 -2.72
N VAL A 14 -15.59 10.12 -3.36
CA VAL A 14 -14.52 11.08 -3.64
C VAL A 14 -14.31 11.93 -2.40
N GLY A 15 -13.13 11.89 -1.82
CA GLY A 15 -12.80 12.65 -0.62
C GLY A 15 -11.45 12.24 -0.03
N ASP A 16 -11.01 13.01 0.95
CA ASP A 16 -9.80 12.66 1.71
C ASP A 16 -10.14 11.51 2.69
N VAL A 17 -9.28 10.52 2.74
CA VAL A 17 -9.42 9.38 3.66
C VAL A 17 -9.42 9.82 5.12
N ARG A 18 -8.73 10.94 5.43
CA ARG A 18 -8.70 11.53 6.78
C ARG A 18 -10.10 11.88 7.29
N ASP A 19 -10.95 12.40 6.42
CA ASP A 19 -12.32 12.74 6.78
C ASP A 19 -13.12 11.48 7.11
N VAL A 20 -12.89 10.40 6.36
CA VAL A 20 -13.66 9.15 6.46
C VAL A 20 -13.21 8.27 7.63
N MET A 21 -11.91 8.24 7.93
CA MET A 21 -11.36 7.36 8.98
C MET A 21 -12.00 7.58 10.37
N HIS A 22 -12.56 8.77 10.61
CA HIS A 22 -13.09 9.18 11.91
C HIS A 22 -14.62 9.29 11.97
N TRP A 23 -15.35 8.96 10.89
CA TRP A 23 -16.81 9.10 10.85
C TRP A 23 -17.56 8.15 11.78
N GLU A 24 -17.04 6.92 11.91
CA GLU A 24 -17.65 5.87 12.72
C GLU A 24 -16.60 4.83 13.14
N SER A 25 -17.02 3.87 13.95
CA SER A 25 -16.15 2.75 14.34
C SER A 25 -16.04 1.74 13.20
N TRP A 26 -14.91 1.76 12.51
CA TRP A 26 -14.61 0.81 11.44
C TRP A 26 -14.05 -0.49 12.00
N ASP A 27 -14.51 -1.64 11.51
CA ASP A 27 -13.94 -2.93 11.88
C ASP A 27 -12.57 -3.16 11.21
N MET A 28 -12.32 -2.53 10.07
CA MET A 28 -11.10 -2.66 9.28
C MET A 28 -10.88 -1.48 8.37
N LEU A 29 -9.67 -0.95 8.37
CA LEU A 29 -9.15 -0.09 7.33
C LEU A 29 -8.30 -0.93 6.38
N TYR A 30 -8.82 -1.06 5.21
CA TYR A 30 -8.21 -1.85 4.19
C TYR A 30 -7.49 -0.97 3.18
N VAL A 31 -6.20 -1.13 3.14
CA VAL A 31 -5.32 -0.60 2.11
C VAL A 31 -5.44 0.85 1.81
N ALA A 32 -4.80 1.56 2.55
CA ALA A 32 -4.36 2.81 2.05
C ALA A 32 -3.25 2.57 1.03
N HIS A 33 -3.40 3.12 -0.16
CA HIS A 33 -2.31 3.39 -1.06
C HIS A 33 -1.85 4.84 -0.84
N PRO A 34 -1.21 5.17 0.29
CA PRO A 34 -0.74 6.53 0.49
C PRO A 34 0.22 6.90 -0.63
N PRO A 35 0.31 8.18 -1.06
CA PRO A 35 1.11 8.58 -2.20
C PRO A 35 2.54 8.07 -2.11
N CYS A 36 2.86 7.03 -2.87
CA CYS A 36 4.16 6.36 -2.81
C CYS A 36 5.28 7.11 -3.55
N THR A 37 4.94 8.12 -4.36
CA THR A 37 5.87 8.77 -5.28
C THR A 37 7.12 9.32 -4.59
N ARG A 38 6.99 9.82 -3.37
CA ARG A 38 8.13 10.31 -2.57
C ARG A 38 8.60 9.31 -1.52
N LEU A 39 7.80 8.32 -1.17
CA LEU A 39 8.14 7.34 -0.13
C LEU A 39 9.02 6.21 -0.65
N CYS A 40 8.87 5.80 -1.91
CA CYS A 40 9.50 4.62 -2.45
C CYS A 40 10.88 4.89 -3.07
N ASN A 41 11.69 3.85 -3.21
CA ASN A 41 13.04 3.91 -3.76
C ASN A 41 13.09 4.53 -5.16
N SER A 42 12.08 4.33 -6.00
CA SER A 42 12.05 4.92 -7.36
C SER A 42 11.92 6.45 -7.34
N GLY A 43 11.39 7.01 -6.26
CA GLY A 43 11.22 8.46 -6.07
C GLY A 43 12.40 9.17 -5.39
N VAL A 44 13.28 8.43 -4.71
CA VAL A 44 14.32 9.01 -3.85
C VAL A 44 15.27 9.96 -4.56
N ARG A 45 15.56 9.74 -5.84
CA ARG A 45 16.43 10.63 -6.64
C ARG A 45 15.96 12.08 -6.68
N TRP A 46 14.63 12.29 -6.63
CA TRP A 46 14.03 13.61 -6.71
C TRP A 46 14.21 14.44 -5.43
N LEU A 47 14.60 13.81 -4.33
CA LEU A 47 14.99 14.48 -3.10
C LEU A 47 16.41 15.10 -3.19
N HIS A 48 17.18 14.74 -4.22
CA HIS A 48 18.54 15.23 -4.45
C HIS A 48 18.63 16.10 -5.71
N LYS A 49 17.76 15.86 -6.69
CA LYS A 49 17.72 16.61 -7.95
C LYS A 49 16.26 16.76 -8.37
N ALA A 50 15.69 17.93 -8.08
CA ALA A 50 14.29 18.21 -8.45
C ALA A 50 14.11 18.23 -9.99
N PRO A 51 12.90 17.86 -10.49
CA PRO A 51 12.54 18.05 -11.89
C PRO A 51 12.56 19.55 -12.27
N PRO A 52 12.66 19.90 -13.56
CA PRO A 52 12.80 21.30 -14.00
C PRO A 52 11.73 22.27 -13.50
N SER A 53 10.49 21.80 -13.30
CA SER A 53 9.35 22.62 -12.82
C SER A 53 9.17 22.63 -11.30
N ARG A 54 10.09 22.04 -10.54
CA ARG A 54 9.95 21.83 -9.09
C ARG A 54 11.21 22.25 -8.33
N THR A 55 11.06 22.48 -7.02
CA THR A 55 12.19 22.80 -6.13
C THR A 55 12.53 21.60 -5.23
N LEU A 56 13.75 21.57 -4.72
CA LEU A 56 14.12 20.55 -3.71
C LEU A 56 13.24 20.69 -2.46
N ALA A 57 12.94 21.91 -2.04
CA ALA A 57 12.06 22.16 -0.90
C ALA A 57 10.68 21.51 -1.11
N SER A 58 10.06 21.69 -2.29
CA SER A 58 8.78 21.05 -2.58
C SER A 58 8.87 19.51 -2.59
N MET A 59 10.00 18.94 -3.03
CA MET A 59 10.18 17.48 -3.00
C MET A 59 10.27 16.92 -1.56
N TRP A 60 10.94 17.65 -0.68
CA TRP A 60 11.04 17.28 0.72
C TRP A 60 9.71 17.49 1.46
N SER A 61 8.97 18.57 1.15
CA SER A 61 7.61 18.79 1.69
C SER A 61 6.66 17.65 1.31
N GLU A 62 6.63 17.24 0.04
CA GLU A 62 5.82 16.10 -0.39
C GLU A 62 6.21 14.77 0.27
N LEU A 63 7.49 14.61 0.61
CA LEU A 63 7.91 13.45 1.41
C LEU A 63 7.33 13.53 2.82
N ASP A 64 7.37 14.71 3.45
CA ASP A 64 6.85 14.92 4.79
C ASP A 64 5.33 14.70 4.82
N ASP A 65 4.58 15.28 3.87
CA ASP A 65 3.13 15.08 3.71
C ASP A 65 2.77 13.59 3.55
N GLY A 66 3.53 12.87 2.72
CA GLY A 66 3.31 11.44 2.53
C GLY A 66 3.62 10.59 3.77
N CYS A 67 4.64 10.98 4.53
CA CYS A 67 4.99 10.32 5.80
C CYS A 67 3.94 10.62 6.88
N ASP A 68 3.40 11.83 6.91
CA ASP A 68 2.38 12.24 7.86
C ASP A 68 1.09 11.45 7.61
N LEU A 69 0.62 11.39 6.37
CA LEU A 69 -0.54 10.56 6.02
C LEU A 69 -0.31 9.09 6.38
N PHE A 70 0.89 8.55 6.12
CA PHE A 70 1.19 7.17 6.47
C PHE A 70 1.09 6.93 7.99
N ARG A 71 1.56 7.87 8.82
CA ARG A 71 1.44 7.81 10.28
C ARG A 71 0.00 7.96 10.74
N GLU A 72 -0.75 8.92 10.18
CA GLU A 72 -2.18 9.11 10.50
C GLU A 72 -2.99 7.83 10.27
N ILE A 73 -2.70 7.11 9.17
CA ILE A 73 -3.32 5.81 8.90
C ILE A 73 -2.88 4.76 9.92
N MET A 74 -1.58 4.72 10.32
CA MET A 74 -1.12 3.80 11.35
C MET A 74 -1.77 4.07 12.71
N ASP A 75 -1.99 5.33 13.03
CA ASP A 75 -2.51 5.80 14.32
C ASP A 75 -4.06 5.77 14.38
N ALA A 76 -4.73 5.46 13.26
CA ALA A 76 -6.19 5.39 13.23
C ALA A 76 -6.73 4.37 14.26
N ASP A 77 -7.80 4.77 14.96
CA ASP A 77 -8.50 3.90 15.91
C ASP A 77 -9.36 2.86 15.20
N ILE A 78 -8.68 2.04 14.42
CA ILE A 78 -9.25 0.93 13.65
C ILE A 78 -8.50 -0.34 14.03
N PRO A 79 -9.22 -1.40 14.43
CA PRO A 79 -8.57 -2.59 14.98
C PRO A 79 -7.72 -3.35 13.96
N ASN A 80 -8.16 -3.41 12.70
CA ASN A 80 -7.48 -4.17 11.64
C ASN A 80 -7.07 -3.21 10.52
N ILE A 81 -5.78 -3.10 10.26
CA ILE A 81 -5.26 -2.16 9.25
C ILE A 81 -4.26 -2.88 8.34
N ALA A 82 -4.36 -2.62 7.05
CA ALA A 82 -3.34 -2.97 6.07
C ALA A 82 -2.95 -1.75 5.24
N ILE A 83 -1.68 -1.39 5.22
CA ILE A 83 -1.14 -0.26 4.45
C ILE A 83 -0.21 -0.81 3.38
N GLU A 84 -0.51 -0.52 2.13
CA GLU A 84 0.32 -0.88 0.99
C GLU A 84 1.26 0.25 0.61
N ASN A 85 2.51 -0.08 0.35
CA ASN A 85 3.44 0.82 -0.33
C ASN A 85 4.56 0.00 -1.01
N PRO A 86 5.15 0.45 -2.11
CA PRO A 86 6.38 -0.13 -2.62
C PRO A 86 7.52 -0.02 -1.61
N VAL A 87 8.66 -0.64 -1.93
CA VAL A 87 9.83 -0.60 -1.03
C VAL A 87 10.24 0.84 -0.73
N MET A 88 10.04 1.26 0.51
CA MET A 88 10.37 2.60 0.98
C MET A 88 11.87 2.82 1.13
N HIS A 89 12.33 4.03 0.82
CA HIS A 89 13.71 4.45 1.06
C HIS A 89 13.96 4.89 2.52
N LYS A 90 15.23 5.03 2.88
CA LYS A 90 15.66 5.37 4.25
C LYS A 90 15.04 6.66 4.81
N HIS A 91 14.90 7.70 3.97
CA HIS A 91 14.37 9.00 4.43
C HIS A 91 12.90 8.92 4.82
N ALA A 92 12.06 8.18 4.07
CA ALA A 92 10.68 7.91 4.45
C ALA A 92 10.63 7.11 5.76
N LYS A 93 11.36 5.98 5.83
CA LYS A 93 11.37 5.14 7.03
C LYS A 93 11.81 5.88 8.28
N SER A 94 12.85 6.73 8.19
CA SER A 94 13.33 7.48 9.35
C SER A 94 12.34 8.54 9.83
N ARG A 95 11.50 9.09 8.95
CA ARG A 95 10.44 10.03 9.31
C ARG A 95 9.25 9.34 9.98
N ILE A 96 8.87 8.18 9.46
CA ILE A 96 7.73 7.42 9.99
C ILE A 96 8.07 6.78 11.34
N TRP A 97 9.22 6.10 11.45
CA TRP A 97 9.59 5.32 12.65
C TRP A 97 10.74 5.91 13.49
N GLY A 98 11.21 7.10 13.15
CA GLY A 98 12.28 7.78 13.88
C GLY A 98 13.63 7.04 13.86
N PRO A 99 14.50 7.22 14.89
CA PRO A 99 15.86 6.69 14.91
C PRO A 99 15.95 5.16 14.81
N LYS A 100 14.94 4.44 15.28
CA LYS A 100 14.88 2.97 15.26
C LYS A 100 14.30 2.39 13.97
N TRP A 101 14.16 3.18 12.91
CA TRP A 101 13.51 2.79 11.65
C TRP A 101 14.00 1.48 11.03
N LYS A 102 15.26 1.09 11.25
CA LYS A 102 15.82 -0.14 10.65
C LYS A 102 15.10 -1.41 11.12
N THR A 103 14.66 -1.43 12.35
CA THR A 103 13.90 -2.51 12.96
C THR A 103 12.40 -2.20 12.99
N ALA A 104 12.01 -1.02 13.46
CA ALA A 104 10.62 -0.61 13.61
C ALA A 104 9.84 -0.62 12.28
N SER A 105 10.45 -0.25 11.14
CA SER A 105 9.77 -0.36 9.85
C SER A 105 9.46 -1.80 9.41
N LYS A 106 10.00 -2.80 10.10
CA LYS A 106 9.70 -4.22 9.87
C LYS A 106 8.71 -4.75 10.90
N ASN A 107 8.87 -4.33 12.13
CA ASN A 107 7.98 -4.65 13.23
C ASN A 107 8.19 -3.61 14.33
N ASP A 108 7.16 -2.84 14.67
CA ASP A 108 7.20 -1.83 15.73
C ASP A 108 6.41 -2.25 16.99
N GLY A 109 5.93 -3.49 17.01
CA GLY A 109 5.10 -4.02 18.09
C GLY A 109 3.59 -3.97 17.77
N THR A 110 3.17 -3.08 16.88
CA THR A 110 1.78 -2.94 16.41
C THR A 110 1.64 -3.40 14.99
N PHE A 111 2.53 -2.94 14.11
CA PHE A 111 2.55 -3.29 12.69
C PHE A 111 3.69 -4.24 12.36
N THR A 112 3.40 -5.23 11.54
CA THR A 112 4.40 -6.11 10.95
C THR A 112 4.45 -5.91 9.45
N GLN A 113 5.65 -5.67 8.91
CA GLN A 113 5.85 -5.59 7.47
C GLN A 113 5.96 -6.98 6.86
N THR A 114 5.12 -7.24 5.88
CA THR A 114 5.24 -8.38 4.96
C THR A 114 5.48 -7.89 3.53
N SER A 115 5.77 -8.77 2.59
CA SER A 115 5.84 -8.39 1.17
C SER A 115 5.39 -9.54 0.29
N VAL A 116 4.65 -9.18 -0.76
CA VAL A 116 4.12 -10.08 -1.77
C VAL A 116 4.45 -9.58 -3.17
N GLN A 117 4.17 -10.41 -4.15
CA GLN A 117 4.28 -10.10 -5.57
C GLN A 117 2.98 -10.50 -6.27
N PRO A 118 2.46 -9.72 -7.24
CA PRO A 118 1.19 -10.03 -7.91
C PRO A 118 1.19 -11.43 -8.56
N TYR A 119 2.28 -11.87 -9.19
CA TYR A 119 2.36 -13.19 -9.80
C TYR A 119 2.03 -14.35 -8.84
N GLN A 120 2.21 -14.15 -7.53
CA GLN A 120 1.90 -15.16 -6.51
C GLN A 120 0.38 -15.39 -6.35
N PHE A 121 -0.43 -14.53 -6.95
CA PHE A 121 -1.90 -14.56 -6.90
C PHE A 121 -2.52 -14.70 -8.29
N ALA A 122 -1.71 -14.81 -9.32
CA ALA A 122 -2.16 -14.95 -10.70
C ALA A 122 -2.65 -16.39 -10.97
N GLU A 123 -3.75 -16.49 -11.69
CA GLU A 123 -4.37 -17.77 -12.04
C GLU A 123 -3.63 -18.48 -13.19
N SER A 124 -3.02 -17.71 -14.11
CA SER A 124 -2.32 -18.26 -15.27
C SER A 124 -1.16 -17.35 -15.70
N ILE A 125 -0.30 -17.88 -16.58
CA ILE A 125 0.85 -17.17 -17.12
C ILE A 125 0.46 -15.94 -17.94
N ASP A 126 -0.70 -15.98 -18.59
CA ASP A 126 -1.25 -14.91 -19.41
C ASP A 126 -2.10 -13.91 -18.61
N ALA A 127 -2.37 -14.18 -17.34
CA ALA A 127 -3.14 -13.29 -16.50
C ALA A 127 -2.46 -11.93 -16.33
N ASP A 128 -3.25 -10.87 -16.26
CA ASP A 128 -2.76 -9.51 -15.99
C ASP A 128 -1.96 -9.42 -14.68
N ASP A 129 -2.31 -10.24 -13.71
CA ASP A 129 -1.67 -10.32 -12.39
C ASP A 129 -0.31 -11.01 -12.40
N ASN A 130 0.08 -11.66 -13.51
CA ASN A 130 1.41 -12.26 -13.63
C ASN A 130 2.50 -11.19 -13.77
N GLN A 131 2.70 -10.41 -12.69
CA GLN A 131 3.61 -9.27 -12.65
C GLN A 131 4.61 -9.37 -11.49
N SER A 132 5.87 -9.01 -11.79
CA SER A 132 6.90 -8.78 -10.78
C SER A 132 6.82 -7.33 -10.29
N LYS A 133 6.07 -7.09 -9.22
CA LYS A 133 5.93 -5.78 -8.56
C LYS A 133 5.97 -5.99 -7.06
N ARG A 134 7.15 -5.82 -6.45
CA ARG A 134 7.28 -6.02 -5.00
C ARG A 134 6.41 -5.02 -4.24
N THR A 135 5.39 -5.55 -3.58
CA THR A 135 4.42 -4.83 -2.78
C THR A 135 4.70 -5.10 -1.30
N CYS A 136 4.94 -4.06 -0.53
CA CYS A 136 5.12 -4.16 0.92
C CYS A 136 3.79 -3.85 1.60
N LEU A 137 3.45 -4.64 2.62
CA LEU A 137 2.23 -4.52 3.40
C LEU A 137 2.62 -4.36 4.87
N TRP A 138 2.20 -3.28 5.51
CA TRP A 138 2.26 -3.10 6.95
C TRP A 138 0.89 -3.47 7.52
N ILE A 139 0.84 -4.53 8.30
CA ILE A 139 -0.40 -5.12 8.79
C ILE A 139 -0.48 -5.07 10.32
N LYS A 140 -1.67 -4.70 10.82
CA LYS A 140 -2.05 -4.66 12.24
C LYS A 140 -3.22 -5.63 12.43
N ASN A 141 -3.07 -6.61 13.33
CA ASN A 141 -4.06 -7.64 13.66
C ASN A 141 -4.56 -8.48 12.46
N LEU A 142 -3.79 -8.54 11.40
CA LEU A 142 -4.10 -9.33 10.19
C LEU A 142 -3.02 -10.39 9.97
N PRO A 143 -3.36 -11.57 9.46
CA PRO A 143 -2.37 -12.56 9.08
C PRO A 143 -1.55 -12.12 7.86
N ALA A 144 -0.32 -12.60 7.74
CA ALA A 144 0.43 -12.44 6.50
C ALA A 144 -0.35 -13.05 5.33
N LEU A 145 -0.45 -12.29 4.23
CA LEU A 145 -1.19 -12.73 3.05
C LEU A 145 -0.50 -13.93 2.41
N LYS A 146 -1.24 -15.00 2.21
CA LYS A 146 -0.75 -16.25 1.61
C LYS A 146 -1.01 -16.24 0.11
N PRO A 147 0.00 -16.61 -0.72
CA PRO A 147 -0.19 -16.81 -2.14
C PRO A 147 -1.34 -17.79 -2.44
N THR A 148 -2.11 -17.51 -3.49
CA THR A 148 -3.18 -18.37 -4.00
C THR A 148 -2.84 -18.97 -5.36
N GLY A 149 -1.89 -18.38 -6.09
CA GLY A 149 -1.36 -18.87 -7.36
C GLY A 149 -0.12 -19.75 -7.18
N THR A 150 0.28 -20.39 -8.26
CA THR A 150 1.42 -21.31 -8.33
C THR A 150 2.58 -20.78 -9.21
N LEU A 151 2.43 -19.58 -9.78
CA LEU A 151 3.44 -19.01 -10.66
C LEU A 151 4.69 -18.58 -9.87
N THR A 152 5.81 -18.56 -10.58
CA THR A 152 7.11 -18.24 -10.02
C THR A 152 7.66 -16.94 -10.59
N ARG A 153 8.73 -16.43 -10.02
CA ARG A 153 9.38 -15.20 -10.46
C ARG A 153 9.89 -15.29 -11.90
N GLU A 154 10.29 -16.46 -12.33
CA GLU A 154 10.86 -16.71 -13.66
C GLU A 154 9.81 -16.51 -14.78
N THR A 155 8.54 -16.74 -14.47
CA THR A 155 7.43 -16.55 -15.44
C THR A 155 6.78 -15.19 -15.33
N ALA A 156 7.14 -14.39 -14.33
CA ALA A 156 6.51 -13.09 -14.05
C ALA A 156 6.97 -12.01 -15.03
N ARG A 157 6.01 -11.29 -15.62
CA ARG A 157 6.27 -10.12 -16.45
C ARG A 157 6.75 -8.93 -15.62
N GLN A 158 7.38 -7.96 -16.27
CA GLN A 158 7.93 -6.76 -15.65
C GLN A 158 7.32 -5.46 -16.20
N ASP A 159 6.08 -5.50 -16.67
CA ASP A 159 5.40 -4.39 -17.36
C ASP A 159 5.45 -3.08 -16.52
N CYS A 160 5.31 -3.22 -15.20
CA CYS A 160 5.42 -2.09 -14.28
C CYS A 160 6.81 -1.41 -14.31
N HIS A 161 7.88 -2.18 -14.52
CA HIS A 161 9.26 -1.65 -14.60
C HIS A 161 9.57 -1.14 -16.00
N ASP A 162 9.09 -1.84 -17.01
CA ASP A 162 9.36 -1.60 -18.43
C ASP A 162 8.45 -0.52 -19.04
N ALA A 163 7.43 -0.06 -18.28
CA ALA A 163 6.52 0.99 -18.73
C ALA A 163 7.31 2.22 -19.21
N ALA A 164 7.14 2.54 -20.52
CA ALA A 164 7.79 3.68 -21.15
C ALA A 164 7.37 5.01 -20.52
N PRO A 165 8.20 6.05 -20.58
CA PRO A 165 7.81 7.39 -20.16
C PRO A 165 6.59 7.87 -20.99
N SER A 166 5.48 8.13 -20.29
CA SER A 166 4.23 8.64 -20.89
C SER A 166 3.40 9.37 -19.83
N ALA A 167 2.38 10.10 -20.24
CA ALA A 167 1.43 10.74 -19.33
C ALA A 167 0.69 9.71 -18.47
N ASP A 168 0.42 8.51 -19.00
CA ASP A 168 -0.33 7.44 -18.32
C ASP A 168 0.57 6.41 -17.60
N ARG A 169 1.87 6.59 -17.62
CA ARG A 169 2.82 5.67 -16.95
C ARG A 169 2.48 5.47 -15.47
N TRP A 170 2.03 6.50 -14.81
CA TRP A 170 1.65 6.43 -13.40
C TRP A 170 0.46 5.48 -13.18
N LYS A 171 -0.54 5.46 -14.07
CA LYS A 171 -1.69 4.54 -14.00
C LYS A 171 -1.23 3.09 -14.09
N ILE A 172 -0.37 2.77 -15.05
CA ILE A 172 0.20 1.42 -15.20
C ILE A 172 0.92 0.99 -13.93
N ARG A 173 1.69 1.89 -13.33
CA ARG A 173 2.50 1.60 -12.16
C ARG A 173 1.72 1.56 -10.85
N SER A 174 0.61 2.29 -10.76
CA SER A 174 -0.27 2.29 -9.58
C SER A 174 -1.33 1.20 -9.63
N LYS A 175 -1.54 0.54 -10.79
CA LYS A 175 -2.54 -0.52 -10.92
C LYS A 175 -2.41 -1.54 -9.80
N PHE A 176 -3.53 -1.80 -9.12
CA PHE A 176 -3.65 -2.88 -8.16
C PHE A 176 -4.11 -4.15 -8.89
N HIS A 177 -3.71 -5.30 -8.40
CA HIS A 177 -3.92 -6.58 -9.10
C HIS A 177 -5.07 -7.35 -8.48
N THR A 178 -5.99 -7.83 -9.34
CA THR A 178 -7.27 -8.44 -8.95
C THR A 178 -7.08 -9.69 -8.09
N GLY A 179 -6.18 -10.59 -8.45
CA GLY A 179 -5.94 -11.81 -7.69
C GLY A 179 -5.43 -11.51 -6.27
N MET A 180 -4.55 -10.52 -6.14
CA MET A 180 -4.09 -10.07 -4.83
C MET A 180 -5.24 -9.42 -4.03
N ALA A 181 -6.10 -8.60 -4.67
CA ALA A 181 -7.25 -8.00 -4.02
C ALA A 181 -8.25 -9.06 -3.54
N ASN A 182 -8.53 -10.08 -4.35
CA ASN A 182 -9.41 -11.19 -3.98
C ASN A 182 -8.84 -11.99 -2.79
N ALA A 183 -7.54 -12.30 -2.81
CA ALA A 183 -6.89 -12.99 -1.70
C ALA A 183 -6.93 -12.19 -0.40
N MET A 184 -6.77 -10.87 -0.48
CA MET A 184 -6.91 -9.97 0.66
C MET A 184 -8.36 -9.99 1.18
N ALA A 185 -9.35 -9.82 0.30
CA ALA A 185 -10.76 -9.80 0.69
C ALA A 185 -11.17 -11.10 1.39
N GLU A 186 -10.74 -12.25 0.88
CA GLU A 186 -11.03 -13.56 1.45
C GLU A 186 -10.31 -13.78 2.79
N GLN A 187 -8.99 -13.63 2.80
CA GLN A 187 -8.18 -13.98 3.97
C GLN A 187 -8.34 -13.00 5.12
N TRP A 188 -8.42 -11.71 4.82
CA TRP A 188 -8.52 -10.67 5.85
C TRP A 188 -9.96 -10.36 6.25
N GLY A 189 -10.92 -10.46 5.33
CA GLY A 189 -12.34 -10.36 5.67
C GLY A 189 -12.74 -11.39 6.72
N ASN A 190 -12.32 -12.64 6.55
CA ASN A 190 -12.55 -13.70 7.54
C ASN A 190 -11.82 -13.43 8.86
N ALA A 191 -10.59 -12.88 8.82
CA ALA A 191 -9.83 -12.55 10.02
C ALA A 191 -10.50 -11.41 10.82
N ALA A 192 -10.98 -10.37 10.16
CA ALA A 192 -11.68 -9.25 10.79
C ALA A 192 -13.01 -9.69 11.45
N LEU A 193 -13.79 -10.55 10.80
CA LEU A 193 -15.00 -11.13 11.38
C LEU A 193 -14.72 -11.95 12.64
N ASN A 194 -13.67 -12.76 12.62
CA ASN A 194 -13.25 -13.54 13.77
C ASN A 194 -12.75 -12.67 14.94
N PHE A 195 -12.10 -11.54 14.63
CA PHE A 195 -11.67 -10.57 15.64
C PHE A 195 -12.88 -9.95 16.36
N LYS A 196 -13.87 -9.50 15.59
CA LYS A 196 -15.11 -8.92 16.12
C LYS A 196 -15.86 -9.89 17.05
N THR A 197 -15.98 -11.16 16.64
CA THR A 197 -16.66 -12.19 17.44
C THR A 197 -15.96 -12.43 18.78
N LYS A 198 -14.64 -12.42 18.81
CA LYS A 198 -13.85 -12.59 20.05
C LYS A 198 -13.98 -11.38 20.97
N SER A 199 -13.96 -10.17 20.43
CA SER A 199 -14.10 -8.93 21.19
C SER A 199 -15.49 -8.77 21.83
N LEU A 200 -16.53 -9.34 21.24
CA LEU A 200 -17.90 -9.34 21.82
C LEU A 200 -18.11 -10.43 22.88
N ALA A 201 -17.18 -11.41 22.97
CA ALA A 201 -17.26 -12.53 23.92
C ALA A 201 -16.38 -12.32 25.18
N SER A 202 -15.61 -11.24 25.22
CA SER A 202 -14.72 -10.83 26.33
C SER A 202 -15.34 -9.67 27.11
#